data_084e11abc6ff4f931d9113c7b110e1f9
#
_entry.id   084e11abc6ff4f931d9113c7b110e1f9
#
_cell.length_a   1.000
_cell.length_b   1.000
_cell.length_c   1.000
_cell.angle_alpha   90.00
_cell.angle_beta   90.00
_cell.angle_gamma   90.00
#
_symmetry.space_group_name_H-M   'P 1'
#
loop_
_entity.id
_entity.type
_entity.pdbx_description
1 polymer ?
#
loop_
_entity_poly.entity_id
_entity_poly.type
_entity_poly.pdbx_seq_one_letter_code
_entity_poly.pdbx_strand_id
1 'polypeptide(L)'
;KDVRMTQEQADRLVEHLKNIFMYVRVLRPDEIGDFVIDEENGKLCECYAVWNKAMPCLNCISEKALREKSQKSKLECVASNVYQVIARYVEIEGEPCVIEMINRLDDETLMDSEGRQNLVSKLNSYSEELYRDALTGVFNRRYFEDQIRDASFCCGVAMIDLDDFKLYNDTYGHNAGDMALDTIVKTVNRCIRRTDRLIRFGGDE
;
A
#
# COMPACT_ATOMS: atom_id res chain seq x y z
N LYS A 1 -7.75 -14.11 -20.66
CA LYS A 1 -7.28 -15.47 -21.00
C LYS A 1 -6.20 -15.80 -20.01
N ASP A 2 -6.34 -16.93 -19.32
CA ASP A 2 -5.31 -17.44 -18.41
C ASP A 2 -4.09 -17.78 -19.24
N VAL A 3 -2.94 -17.25 -18.83
CA VAL A 3 -1.66 -17.53 -19.51
C VAL A 3 -1.06 -18.73 -18.79
N ARG A 4 -1.04 -19.88 -19.47
CA ARG A 4 -0.44 -21.14 -18.97
C ARG A 4 0.88 -21.38 -19.65
N MET A 5 1.89 -21.78 -18.88
CA MET A 5 3.23 -22.02 -19.40
C MET A 5 3.99 -23.05 -18.56
N THR A 6 5.01 -23.63 -19.15
CA THR A 6 5.99 -24.45 -18.42
C THR A 6 6.99 -23.56 -17.68
N GLN A 7 7.77 -24.12 -16.74
CA GLN A 7 8.81 -23.37 -16.04
C GLN A 7 9.84 -22.79 -17.05
N GLU A 8 10.27 -23.57 -18.04
CA GLU A 8 11.22 -23.10 -19.07
C GLU A 8 10.67 -21.91 -19.87
N GLN A 9 9.37 -21.92 -20.18
CA GLN A 9 8.72 -20.78 -20.86
C GLN A 9 8.63 -19.55 -19.96
N ALA A 10 8.37 -19.75 -18.67
CA ALA A 10 8.34 -18.66 -17.69
C ALA A 10 9.73 -18.02 -17.53
N ASP A 11 10.77 -18.82 -17.41
CA ASP A 11 12.15 -18.34 -17.27
C ASP A 11 12.57 -17.52 -18.51
N ARG A 12 12.29 -18.02 -19.72
CA ARG A 12 12.55 -17.28 -20.96
C ARG A 12 11.76 -15.96 -21.02
N LEU A 13 10.51 -15.98 -20.58
CA LEU A 13 9.68 -14.76 -20.56
C LEU A 13 10.24 -13.75 -19.58
N VAL A 14 10.62 -14.15 -18.37
CA VAL A 14 11.24 -13.29 -17.38
C VAL A 14 12.52 -12.68 -17.89
N GLU A 15 13.41 -13.46 -18.51
CA GLU A 15 14.64 -12.95 -19.13
C GLU A 15 14.37 -11.90 -20.22
N HIS A 16 13.35 -12.10 -21.05
CA HIS A 16 12.96 -11.08 -22.04
C HIS A 16 12.42 -9.82 -21.39
N LEU A 17 11.59 -9.97 -20.35
CA LEU A 17 11.00 -8.85 -19.63
C LEU A 17 12.06 -8.05 -18.86
N LYS A 18 13.12 -8.66 -18.33
CA LYS A 18 14.25 -7.98 -17.69
C LYS A 18 15.00 -7.03 -18.64
N ASN A 19 14.91 -7.23 -19.95
CA ASN A 19 15.46 -6.29 -20.92
C ASN A 19 14.57 -5.05 -21.16
N ILE A 20 13.32 -5.07 -20.68
CA ILE A 20 12.33 -4.02 -20.92
C ILE A 20 11.98 -3.30 -19.60
N PHE A 21 11.85 -4.05 -18.52
CA PHE A 21 11.49 -3.54 -17.20
C PHE A 21 12.71 -3.46 -16.30
N MET A 22 12.75 -2.44 -15.47
CA MET A 22 13.83 -2.22 -14.50
C MET A 22 13.95 -3.39 -13.50
N TYR A 23 12.82 -3.98 -13.12
CA TYR A 23 12.76 -5.11 -12.21
C TYR A 23 11.60 -6.04 -12.60
N VAL A 24 11.87 -7.34 -12.62
CA VAL A 24 10.88 -8.39 -12.91
C VAL A 24 11.08 -9.54 -11.96
N ARG A 25 10.02 -10.03 -11.36
CA ARG A 25 10.04 -11.23 -10.51
C ARG A 25 8.78 -12.06 -10.69
N VAL A 26 8.90 -13.34 -10.38
CA VAL A 26 7.75 -14.26 -10.23
C VAL A 26 7.47 -14.40 -8.74
N LEU A 27 6.21 -14.28 -8.37
CA LEU A 27 5.75 -14.43 -6.98
C LEU A 27 4.76 -15.60 -6.92
N ARG A 28 5.01 -16.53 -6.01
CA ARG A 28 4.06 -17.57 -5.63
C ARG A 28 3.10 -17.08 -4.57
N PRO A 29 1.96 -17.75 -4.35
CA PRO A 29 0.96 -17.30 -3.36
C PRO A 29 1.51 -17.14 -1.95
N ASP A 30 2.41 -18.01 -1.53
CA ASP A 30 3.06 -18.01 -0.22
C ASP A 30 4.15 -16.94 -0.06
N GLU A 31 4.65 -16.39 -1.16
CA GLU A 31 5.66 -15.33 -1.18
C GLU A 31 5.04 -13.92 -1.13
N ILE A 32 3.76 -13.79 -1.48
CA ILE A 32 3.09 -12.48 -1.52
C ILE A 32 2.78 -12.01 -0.10
N GLY A 33 3.41 -10.90 0.28
CA GLY A 33 3.30 -10.32 1.63
C GLY A 33 4.28 -10.93 2.64
N ASP A 34 5.06 -11.91 2.26
CA ASP A 34 6.02 -12.64 3.08
C ASP A 34 7.43 -12.54 2.48
N PHE A 35 8.29 -13.50 2.75
CA PHE A 35 9.67 -13.53 2.32
C PHE A 35 9.82 -14.08 0.91
N VAL A 36 10.66 -13.44 0.12
CA VAL A 36 11.08 -13.85 -1.23
C VAL A 36 12.60 -13.93 -1.30
N ILE A 37 13.12 -14.69 -2.25
CA ILE A 37 14.56 -14.68 -2.55
C ILE A 37 14.84 -13.50 -3.48
N ASP A 38 15.70 -12.59 -3.04
CA ASP A 38 16.21 -11.52 -3.87
C ASP A 38 17.14 -12.12 -4.95
N GLU A 39 16.76 -11.97 -6.21
CA GLU A 39 17.46 -12.57 -7.35
C GLU A 39 18.86 -11.97 -7.57
N GLU A 40 19.12 -10.74 -7.13
CA GLU A 40 20.42 -10.08 -7.32
C GLU A 40 21.49 -10.60 -6.36
N ASN A 41 21.11 -10.94 -5.13
CA ASN A 41 22.08 -11.31 -4.08
C ASN A 41 21.80 -12.66 -3.42
N GLY A 42 20.73 -13.35 -3.80
CA GLY A 42 20.32 -14.66 -3.28
C GLY A 42 19.90 -14.63 -1.81
N LYS A 43 19.62 -13.46 -1.24
CA LYS A 43 19.19 -13.32 0.16
C LYS A 43 17.68 -13.35 0.29
N LEU A 44 17.21 -13.97 1.37
CA LEU A 44 15.82 -13.92 1.75
C LEU A 44 15.48 -12.50 2.22
N CYS A 45 14.51 -11.88 1.61
CA CYS A 45 14.01 -10.56 2.00
C CYS A 45 12.48 -10.53 1.94
N GLU A 46 11.87 -9.59 2.64
CA GLU A 46 10.42 -9.40 2.57
C GLU A 46 10.03 -8.91 1.16
N CYS A 47 8.91 -9.42 0.63
CA CYS A 47 8.48 -9.08 -0.74
C CYS A 47 8.26 -7.56 -0.94
N TYR A 48 8.01 -6.84 0.14
CA TYR A 48 7.83 -5.39 0.16
C TYR A 48 9.13 -4.59 0.37
N ALA A 49 10.26 -5.27 0.62
CA ALA A 49 11.58 -4.64 0.80
C ALA A 49 12.03 -3.89 -0.46
N VAL A 50 11.63 -4.35 -1.65
CA VAL A 50 11.86 -3.65 -2.93
C VAL A 50 11.34 -2.19 -2.91
N TRP A 51 10.36 -1.89 -2.07
CA TRP A 51 9.81 -0.57 -1.87
C TRP A 51 10.40 0.18 -0.68
N ASN A 52 11.45 -0.36 -0.05
CA ASN A 52 12.02 0.16 1.20
C ASN A 52 10.96 0.35 2.30
N LYS A 53 9.98 -0.56 2.35
CA LYS A 53 8.92 -0.59 3.36
C LYS A 53 9.28 -1.54 4.48
N ALA A 54 8.81 -1.23 5.69
CA ALA A 54 8.99 -2.05 6.89
C ALA A 54 7.82 -3.01 7.16
N MET A 55 6.81 -3.04 6.27
CA MET A 55 5.60 -3.85 6.43
C MET A 55 4.94 -4.12 5.07
N PRO A 56 4.11 -5.18 4.97
CA PRO A 56 3.41 -5.54 3.75
C PRO A 56 2.63 -4.38 3.12
N CYS A 57 2.50 -4.43 1.79
CA CYS A 57 1.79 -3.41 1.04
C CYS A 57 0.28 -3.48 1.33
N LEU A 58 -0.31 -2.43 1.89
CA LEU A 58 -1.74 -2.35 2.18
C LEU A 58 -2.61 -2.48 0.92
N ASN A 59 -2.11 -2.06 -0.23
CA ASN A 59 -2.76 -2.21 -1.52
C ASN A 59 -1.91 -3.07 -2.45
N CYS A 60 -1.76 -4.36 -2.10
CA CYS A 60 -0.97 -5.30 -2.87
C CYS A 60 -1.69 -5.65 -4.17
N ILE A 61 -1.12 -5.24 -5.31
CA ILE A 61 -1.71 -5.57 -6.63
C ILE A 61 -1.40 -7.00 -7.05
N SER A 62 -0.32 -7.60 -6.54
CA SER A 62 0.02 -9.00 -6.82
C SER A 62 -0.98 -9.94 -6.15
N GLU A 63 -1.39 -9.67 -4.91
CA GLU A 63 -2.48 -10.38 -4.24
C GLU A 63 -3.81 -10.22 -5.00
N LYS A 64 -4.15 -8.99 -5.40
CA LYS A 64 -5.36 -8.74 -6.20
C LYS A 64 -5.32 -9.43 -7.55
N ALA A 65 -4.17 -9.43 -8.24
CA ALA A 65 -4.00 -10.12 -9.51
C ALA A 65 -4.17 -11.64 -9.37
N LEU A 66 -3.64 -12.22 -8.29
CA LEU A 66 -3.78 -13.63 -7.96
C LEU A 66 -5.25 -14.01 -7.70
N ARG A 67 -5.91 -13.27 -6.80
CA ARG A 67 -7.30 -13.52 -6.41
C ARG A 67 -8.27 -13.39 -7.59
N GLU A 68 -8.09 -12.37 -8.43
CA GLU A 68 -9.00 -12.07 -9.54
C GLU A 68 -8.56 -12.69 -10.87
N LYS A 69 -7.48 -13.46 -10.89
CA LYS A 69 -6.88 -14.09 -12.08
C LYS A 69 -6.74 -13.12 -13.24
N SER A 70 -6.24 -11.93 -12.96
CA SER A 70 -6.23 -10.82 -13.92
C SER A 70 -4.90 -10.08 -13.92
N GLN A 71 -4.77 -9.09 -14.78
CA GLN A 71 -3.70 -8.12 -14.70
C GLN A 71 -4.16 -6.93 -13.87
N LYS A 72 -3.30 -6.45 -13.00
CA LYS A 72 -3.46 -5.22 -12.24
C LYS A 72 -2.27 -4.30 -12.47
N SER A 73 -2.48 -3.02 -12.32
CA SER A 73 -1.41 -2.03 -12.36
C SER A 73 -1.68 -0.93 -11.35
N LYS A 74 -0.60 -0.34 -10.84
CA LYS A 74 -0.66 0.85 -9.97
C LYS A 74 0.54 1.74 -10.23
N LEU A 75 0.45 2.98 -9.75
CA LEU A 75 1.60 3.83 -9.52
C LEU A 75 1.99 3.75 -8.06
N GLU A 76 3.28 3.59 -7.79
CA GLU A 76 3.86 3.57 -6.45
C GLU A 76 4.83 4.73 -6.32
N CYS A 77 4.66 5.55 -5.27
CA CYS A 77 5.56 6.66 -5.00
C CYS A 77 6.52 6.26 -3.88
N VAL A 78 7.82 6.26 -4.16
CA VAL A 78 8.86 5.97 -3.17
C VAL A 78 9.84 7.14 -3.16
N ALA A 79 9.87 7.88 -2.06
CA ALA A 79 10.57 9.16 -1.96
C ALA A 79 10.12 10.13 -3.07
N SER A 80 11.01 10.57 -3.95
CA SER A 80 10.72 11.46 -5.07
C SER A 80 10.49 10.73 -6.41
N ASN A 81 10.53 9.39 -6.42
CA ASN A 81 10.38 8.61 -7.64
C ASN A 81 8.97 8.01 -7.75
N VAL A 82 8.48 7.95 -8.98
CA VAL A 82 7.22 7.28 -9.32
C VAL A 82 7.55 6.01 -10.07
N TYR A 83 6.96 4.91 -9.65
CA TYR A 83 7.12 3.60 -10.28
C TYR A 83 5.79 3.12 -10.83
N GLN A 84 5.79 2.63 -12.05
CA GLN A 84 4.70 1.83 -12.58
C GLN A 84 4.93 0.38 -12.19
N VAL A 85 3.95 -0.21 -11.52
CA VAL A 85 3.96 -1.63 -11.14
C VAL A 85 2.84 -2.33 -11.88
N ILE A 86 3.17 -3.41 -12.56
CA ILE A 86 2.22 -4.28 -13.27
C ILE A 86 2.34 -5.67 -12.67
N ALA A 87 1.22 -6.24 -12.22
CA ALA A 87 1.12 -7.60 -11.73
C ALA A 87 0.21 -8.42 -12.66
N ARG A 88 0.71 -9.50 -13.22
CA ARG A 88 -0.03 -10.37 -14.13
C ARG A 88 -0.14 -11.77 -13.57
N TYR A 89 -1.38 -12.25 -13.43
CA TYR A 89 -1.65 -13.65 -13.12
C TYR A 89 -1.20 -14.56 -14.26
N VAL A 90 -0.53 -15.65 -13.91
CA VAL A 90 -0.10 -16.73 -14.80
C VAL A 90 -0.22 -18.09 -14.09
N GLU A 91 -0.30 -19.18 -14.84
CA GLU A 91 -0.17 -20.53 -14.31
C GLU A 91 1.13 -21.15 -14.83
N ILE A 92 2.05 -21.51 -13.94
CA ILE A 92 3.32 -22.14 -14.27
C ILE A 92 3.25 -23.60 -13.80
N GLU A 93 3.31 -24.54 -14.74
CA GLU A 93 3.14 -25.97 -14.46
C GLU A 93 1.85 -26.33 -13.70
N GLY A 94 0.81 -25.51 -13.89
CA GLY A 94 -0.49 -25.66 -13.20
C GLY A 94 -0.59 -24.95 -11.86
N GLU A 95 0.51 -24.41 -11.33
CA GLU A 95 0.53 -23.63 -10.10
C GLU A 95 0.24 -22.15 -10.37
N PRO A 96 -0.62 -21.51 -9.56
CA PRO A 96 -0.92 -20.10 -9.69
C PRO A 96 0.28 -19.22 -9.29
N CYS A 97 0.65 -18.29 -10.14
CA CYS A 97 1.76 -17.37 -9.92
C CYS A 97 1.38 -15.96 -10.39
N VAL A 98 2.19 -14.99 -9.99
CA VAL A 98 2.11 -13.61 -10.49
C VAL A 98 3.47 -13.19 -11.01
N ILE A 99 3.52 -12.68 -12.25
CA ILE A 99 4.70 -11.96 -12.76
C ILE A 99 4.50 -10.49 -12.42
N GLU A 100 5.39 -9.95 -11.60
CA GLU A 100 5.44 -8.53 -11.25
C GLU A 100 6.54 -7.85 -12.04
N MET A 101 6.17 -6.75 -12.70
CA MET A 101 7.05 -5.94 -13.55
C MET A 101 7.02 -4.49 -13.05
N ILE A 102 8.19 -3.90 -12.89
CA ILE A 102 8.35 -2.57 -12.31
C ILE A 102 9.21 -1.72 -13.24
N ASN A 103 8.71 -0.54 -13.56
CA ASN A 103 9.49 0.51 -14.22
C ASN A 103 9.45 1.79 -13.42
N ARG A 104 10.54 2.52 -13.42
CA ARG A 104 10.59 3.88 -12.90
C ARG A 104 10.11 4.85 -13.98
N LEU A 105 9.18 5.72 -13.64
CA LEU A 105 8.68 6.78 -14.51
C LEU A 105 9.50 8.04 -14.26
N ASP A 106 10.75 8.02 -14.68
CA ASP A 106 11.67 9.15 -14.56
C ASP A 106 12.27 9.56 -15.89
N ASP A 107 11.74 9.01 -16.96
CA ASP A 107 12.18 9.31 -18.30
C ASP A 107 11.78 10.74 -18.68
N GLU A 108 12.79 11.55 -19.00
CA GLU A 108 12.63 12.91 -19.47
C GLU A 108 11.79 13.01 -20.75
N THR A 109 11.60 11.88 -21.46
CA THR A 109 10.80 11.81 -22.70
C THR A 109 9.30 11.74 -22.43
N LEU A 110 8.86 11.31 -21.23
CA LEU A 110 7.45 11.14 -20.88
C LEU A 110 6.91 12.24 -19.97
N MET A 111 7.76 12.80 -19.10
CA MET A 111 7.41 13.91 -18.22
C MET A 111 8.64 14.75 -17.94
N ASP A 112 8.51 16.06 -18.09
CA ASP A 112 9.51 16.99 -17.60
C ASP A 112 9.62 16.95 -16.06
N SER A 113 10.67 17.57 -15.52
CA SER A 113 10.90 17.58 -14.08
C SER A 113 9.76 18.24 -13.29
N GLU A 114 9.09 19.20 -13.88
CA GLU A 114 7.95 19.90 -13.30
C GLU A 114 6.68 19.01 -13.31
N GLY A 115 6.41 18.32 -14.42
CA GLY A 115 5.29 17.38 -14.53
C GLY A 115 5.40 16.22 -13.55
N ARG A 116 6.62 15.70 -13.31
CA ARG A 116 6.87 14.65 -12.31
C ARG A 116 6.63 15.14 -10.88
N GLN A 117 7.15 16.31 -10.52
CA GLN A 117 6.92 16.89 -9.20
C GLN A 117 5.42 17.19 -8.99
N ASN A 118 4.75 17.70 -10.00
CA ASN A 118 3.30 17.95 -9.98
C ASN A 118 2.50 16.65 -9.84
N LEU A 119 2.90 15.56 -10.51
CA LEU A 119 2.23 14.26 -10.37
C LEU A 119 2.40 13.71 -8.95
N VAL A 120 3.63 13.70 -8.41
CA VAL A 120 3.89 13.22 -7.05
C VAL A 120 3.12 14.05 -6.03
N SER A 121 3.16 15.38 -6.13
CA SER A 121 2.45 16.26 -5.20
C SER A 121 0.93 16.07 -5.29
N LYS A 122 0.36 15.93 -6.48
CA LYS A 122 -1.06 15.65 -6.69
C LYS A 122 -1.47 14.27 -6.13
N LEU A 123 -0.67 13.23 -6.38
CA LEU A 123 -0.97 11.89 -5.83
C LEU A 123 -0.93 11.91 -4.30
N ASN A 124 0.03 12.61 -3.71
CA ASN A 124 0.11 12.76 -2.26
C ASN A 124 -1.07 13.59 -1.71
N SER A 125 -1.42 14.72 -2.34
CA SER A 125 -2.55 15.53 -1.90
C SER A 125 -3.88 14.78 -2.02
N TYR A 126 -4.12 14.07 -3.11
CA TYR A 126 -5.32 13.22 -3.24
C TYR A 126 -5.37 12.11 -2.17
N SER A 127 -4.24 11.50 -1.85
CA SER A 127 -4.17 10.51 -0.78
C SER A 127 -4.48 11.13 0.59
N GLU A 128 -3.97 12.32 0.86
CA GLU A 128 -4.26 13.05 2.10
C GLU A 128 -5.73 13.48 2.17
N GLU A 129 -6.27 14.07 1.13
CA GLU A 129 -7.68 14.47 1.07
C GLU A 129 -8.65 13.29 1.22
N LEU A 130 -8.34 12.14 0.59
CA LEU A 130 -9.20 10.96 0.61
C LEU A 130 -9.16 10.21 1.95
N TYR A 131 -8.01 10.18 2.61
CA TYR A 131 -7.76 9.24 3.71
C TYR A 131 -7.46 9.89 5.05
N ARG A 132 -7.43 11.24 5.12
CA ARG A 132 -7.25 11.96 6.40
C ARG A 132 -8.57 12.46 6.93
N ASP A 133 -8.68 12.44 8.26
CA ASP A 133 -9.76 13.12 8.98
C ASP A 133 -9.47 14.62 9.04
N ALA A 134 -10.43 15.43 8.64
CA ALA A 134 -10.24 16.87 8.49
C ALA A 134 -10.00 17.60 9.83
N LEU A 135 -10.51 17.05 10.94
CA LEU A 135 -10.34 17.66 12.26
C LEU A 135 -9.01 17.27 12.90
N THR A 136 -8.71 15.98 12.89
CA THR A 136 -7.61 15.42 13.70
C THR A 136 -6.36 15.09 12.89
N GLY A 137 -6.44 15.07 11.56
CA GLY A 137 -5.34 14.76 10.66
C GLY A 137 -4.89 13.29 10.66
N VAL A 138 -5.46 12.43 11.49
CA VAL A 138 -5.21 10.97 11.44
C VAL A 138 -5.97 10.33 10.28
N PHE A 139 -5.76 9.04 10.05
CA PHE A 139 -6.52 8.35 9.01
C PHE A 139 -8.02 8.34 9.34
N ASN A 140 -8.86 8.42 8.30
CA ASN A 140 -10.30 8.34 8.44
C ASN A 140 -10.81 6.89 8.22
N ARG A 141 -12.11 6.67 8.46
CA ARG A 141 -12.78 5.39 8.24
C ARG A 141 -12.57 4.84 6.84
N ARG A 142 -12.59 5.71 5.81
CA ARG A 142 -12.39 5.29 4.42
C ARG A 142 -11.02 4.64 4.20
N TYR A 143 -9.98 5.15 4.85
CA TYR A 143 -8.66 4.52 4.83
C TYR A 143 -8.72 3.09 5.35
N PHE A 144 -9.45 2.84 6.45
CA PHE A 144 -9.64 1.48 6.97
C PHE A 144 -10.35 0.59 5.95
N GLU A 145 -11.48 1.06 5.40
CA GLU A 145 -12.30 0.28 4.47
C GLU A 145 -11.56 -0.06 3.18
N ASP A 146 -10.80 0.90 2.62
CA ASP A 146 -10.15 0.73 1.33
C ASP A 146 -8.77 0.06 1.42
N GLN A 147 -8.04 0.22 2.53
CA GLN A 147 -6.64 -0.14 2.64
C GLN A 147 -6.34 -1.22 3.67
N ILE A 148 -7.17 -1.37 4.71
CA ILE A 148 -6.87 -2.25 5.85
C ILE A 148 -7.81 -3.44 5.94
N ARG A 149 -9.11 -3.25 5.78
CA ARG A 149 -10.13 -4.27 6.05
C ARG A 149 -9.86 -5.63 5.38
N ASP A 150 -9.42 -5.60 4.13
CA ASP A 150 -9.18 -6.81 3.32
C ASP A 150 -7.67 -7.18 3.25
N ALA A 151 -6.82 -6.52 4.04
CA ALA A 151 -5.39 -6.78 4.04
C ALA A 151 -5.04 -7.96 4.98
N SER A 152 -4.18 -8.86 4.49
CA SER A 152 -3.72 -10.02 5.27
C SER A 152 -2.40 -9.69 5.97
N PHE A 153 -2.46 -9.24 7.21
CA PHE A 153 -1.29 -9.07 8.07
C PHE A 153 -1.62 -9.37 9.53
N CYS A 154 -0.62 -9.81 10.27
CA CYS A 154 -0.77 -10.07 11.69
C CYS A 154 -0.55 -8.78 12.48
N CYS A 155 -1.58 -8.28 13.15
CA CYS A 155 -1.49 -7.07 13.97
C CYS A 155 -2.40 -7.16 15.20
N GLY A 156 -2.10 -6.35 16.22
CA GLY A 156 -3.03 -6.06 17.30
C GLY A 156 -3.98 -4.93 16.86
N VAL A 157 -5.23 -5.02 17.26
CA VAL A 157 -6.25 -3.99 17.04
C VAL A 157 -6.75 -3.51 18.40
N ALA A 158 -6.82 -2.21 18.59
CA ALA A 158 -7.45 -1.57 19.74
C ALA A 158 -8.55 -0.64 19.23
N MET A 159 -9.74 -0.71 19.85
CA MET A 159 -10.81 0.26 19.68
C MET A 159 -10.83 1.18 20.90
N ILE A 160 -10.91 2.45 20.67
CA ILE A 160 -10.95 3.50 21.72
C ILE A 160 -12.20 4.31 21.49
N ASP A 161 -12.99 4.50 22.53
CA ASP A 161 -14.20 5.31 22.54
C ASP A 161 -14.16 6.31 23.70
N LEU A 162 -14.80 7.45 23.57
CA LEU A 162 -14.84 8.48 24.59
C LEU A 162 -16.15 8.42 25.39
N ASP A 163 -16.05 8.01 26.63
CA ASP A 163 -17.19 7.99 27.54
C ASP A 163 -17.84 9.38 27.66
N ASP A 164 -19.17 9.40 27.54
CA ASP A 164 -19.98 10.61 27.70
C ASP A 164 -19.61 11.79 26.77
N PHE A 165 -18.98 11.54 25.60
CA PHE A 165 -18.54 12.60 24.70
C PHE A 165 -19.70 13.51 24.23
N LYS A 166 -20.89 12.94 24.02
CA LYS A 166 -22.08 13.73 23.70
C LYS A 166 -22.44 14.69 24.85
N LEU A 167 -22.43 14.20 26.10
CA LEU A 167 -22.71 15.04 27.27
C LEU A 167 -21.66 16.15 27.44
N TYR A 168 -20.40 15.85 27.12
CA TYR A 168 -19.33 16.82 27.10
C TYR A 168 -19.59 17.93 26.08
N ASN A 169 -19.96 17.57 24.84
CA ASN A 169 -20.34 18.52 23.81
C ASN A 169 -21.55 19.38 24.19
N ASP A 170 -22.59 18.75 24.75
CA ASP A 170 -23.80 19.46 25.17
C ASP A 170 -23.53 20.44 26.33
N THR A 171 -22.51 20.16 27.14
CA THR A 171 -22.16 20.98 28.29
C THR A 171 -21.20 22.11 27.93
N TYR A 172 -20.16 21.83 27.11
CA TYR A 172 -19.05 22.76 26.85
C TYR A 172 -19.00 23.24 25.39
N GLY A 173 -19.90 22.76 24.55
CA GLY A 173 -20.00 23.12 23.14
C GLY A 173 -19.07 22.28 22.23
N HIS A 174 -19.43 22.21 20.96
CA HIS A 174 -18.72 21.40 19.95
C HIS A 174 -17.24 21.79 19.79
N ASN A 175 -16.90 23.08 19.92
CA ASN A 175 -15.50 23.52 19.86
C ASN A 175 -14.64 22.88 20.95
N ALA A 176 -15.20 22.71 22.16
CA ALA A 176 -14.51 22.03 23.25
C ALA A 176 -14.34 20.53 22.97
N GLY A 177 -15.35 19.91 22.36
CA GLY A 177 -15.26 18.52 21.88
C GLY A 177 -14.20 18.32 20.81
N ASP A 178 -14.13 19.23 19.84
CA ASP A 178 -13.10 19.19 18.79
C ASP A 178 -11.68 19.29 19.38
N MET A 179 -11.49 20.17 20.37
CA MET A 179 -10.22 20.28 21.09
C MET A 179 -9.89 19.01 21.89
N ALA A 180 -10.89 18.37 22.50
CA ALA A 180 -10.71 17.12 23.23
C ALA A 180 -10.26 16.01 22.29
N LEU A 181 -10.92 15.82 21.13
CA LEU A 181 -10.55 14.85 20.09
C LEU A 181 -9.13 15.07 19.58
N ASP A 182 -8.76 16.30 19.24
CA ASP A 182 -7.41 16.65 18.79
C ASP A 182 -6.35 16.35 19.87
N THR A 183 -6.67 16.63 21.13
CA THR A 183 -5.78 16.37 22.27
C THR A 183 -5.56 14.86 22.47
N ILE A 184 -6.62 14.06 22.39
CA ILE A 184 -6.55 12.60 22.51
C ILE A 184 -5.72 12.02 21.39
N VAL A 185 -6.00 12.40 20.15
CA VAL A 185 -5.24 11.95 18.98
C VAL A 185 -3.75 12.26 19.11
N LYS A 186 -3.40 13.47 19.53
CA LYS A 186 -2.01 13.86 19.78
C LYS A 186 -1.36 13.03 20.88
N THR A 187 -2.12 12.71 21.91
CA THR A 187 -1.64 11.90 23.03
C THR A 187 -1.39 10.46 22.59
N VAL A 188 -2.35 9.84 21.92
CA VAL A 188 -2.22 8.47 21.40
C VAL A 188 -1.05 8.37 20.42
N ASN A 189 -0.91 9.32 19.48
CA ASN A 189 0.19 9.35 18.52
C ASN A 189 1.59 9.39 19.14
N ARG A 190 1.72 9.92 20.37
CA ARG A 190 2.99 9.90 21.12
C ARG A 190 3.28 8.54 21.77
N CYS A 191 2.26 7.72 21.95
CA CYS A 191 2.34 6.42 22.62
C CYS A 191 2.50 5.25 21.66
N ILE A 192 2.14 5.41 20.40
CA ILE A 192 2.21 4.37 19.38
C ILE A 192 3.48 4.49 18.53
N ARG A 193 3.85 3.42 17.82
CA ARG A 193 5.02 3.38 16.94
C ARG A 193 4.72 4.08 15.62
N ARG A 194 5.77 4.50 14.90
CA ARG A 194 5.62 5.06 13.54
C ARG A 194 5.01 4.10 12.54
N THR A 195 5.08 2.81 12.79
CA THR A 195 4.47 1.74 11.99
C THR A 195 3.00 1.52 12.30
N ASP A 196 2.53 1.93 13.49
CA ASP A 196 1.15 1.78 13.89
C ASP A 196 0.26 2.80 13.16
N ARG A 197 -1.01 2.49 13.04
CA ARG A 197 -1.98 3.35 12.35
C ARG A 197 -3.08 3.77 13.33
N LEU A 198 -3.23 5.07 13.51
CA LEU A 198 -4.36 5.65 14.23
C LEU A 198 -5.41 6.08 13.23
N ILE A 199 -6.64 5.63 13.45
CA ILE A 199 -7.76 5.85 12.54
C ILE A 199 -8.93 6.39 13.35
N ARG A 200 -9.51 7.48 12.91
CA ARG A 200 -10.79 7.96 13.42
C ARG A 200 -11.90 7.29 12.64
N PHE A 201 -12.66 6.43 13.30
CA PHE A 201 -13.67 5.60 12.67
C PHE A 201 -15.06 6.23 12.69
N GLY A 202 -15.37 6.99 13.73
CA GLY A 202 -16.63 7.68 13.95
C GLY A 202 -16.45 9.07 14.54
N GLY A 203 -17.50 9.62 15.12
CA GLY A 203 -17.49 10.93 15.77
C GLY A 203 -16.48 11.03 16.91
N ASP A 204 -16.56 10.09 17.84
CA ASP A 204 -15.80 9.94 19.08
C ASP A 204 -14.93 8.68 19.12
N GLU A 205 -15.00 7.83 18.08
CA GLU A 205 -14.25 6.59 17.90
C GLU A 205 -12.95 6.78 17.09
#